data_17b74a9110d200df620964e02b945745
#
_entry.id   17b74a9110d200df620964e02b945745
#
_cell.length_a   1.000
_cell.length_b   1.000
_cell.length_c   1.000
_cell.angle_alpha   90.00
_cell.angle_beta   90.00
_cell.angle_gamma   90.00
#
_symmetry.space_group_name_H-M   'P 1'
#
loop_
_entity.id
_entity.type
_entity.pdbx_description
1 polymer ?
#
loop_
_entity_poly.entity_id
_entity_poly.type
_entity_poly.pdbx_seq_one_letter_code
_entity_poly.pdbx_strand_id
1 'polypeptide(L)'
;MKLNGVGFEEQSQRYYPEASSSAHLLGFVGKGKEGEPVGYFGVEGFYEQDLAGLLGFLKSERDPIGRPILIGDQEKIDSENGRDLVLTIDRSVQAIAKAKLKSGMESYQAKEGCVIIAQPYTLEILALTCLPDYDPNSYFESNDLIFNNQSISSLYEPGSTFKPLITAAGIEEKVIKPDSKFDEKGAVTIGEYTIRTWNNKYEGKITMTRILEKSSNVGMVYIGSKLGKNNILKYLKNLGFGGVTGIDLQGESTGYLRDFWTDIDYATVTFGQGIVVTPIQMIRAFSSVINGGNLLRPYIVKAINTGASTQTVKPKLDKKIYSEKTSEIMRK
;
A
#
# COMPACT_ATOMS: atom_id res chain seq x y z
N MET A 1 48.01 18.26 1.99
CA MET A 1 48.65 18.74 0.76
C MET A 1 47.75 19.82 0.16
N LYS A 2 48.21 21.05 -0.01
CA LYS A 2 47.48 22.08 -0.78
C LYS A 2 47.89 21.90 -2.24
N LEU A 3 47.00 21.36 -3.03
CA LEU A 3 47.17 21.27 -4.48
C LEU A 3 46.66 22.58 -5.10
N ASN A 4 47.52 23.31 -5.80
CA ASN A 4 47.10 24.52 -6.50
C ASN A 4 46.16 24.16 -7.65
N GLY A 5 45.03 24.85 -7.74
CA GLY A 5 44.02 24.64 -8.78
C GLY A 5 43.00 23.52 -8.47
N VAL A 6 43.02 22.95 -7.27
CA VAL A 6 42.02 21.96 -6.80
C VAL A 6 41.17 22.59 -5.72
N GLY A 7 39.87 22.58 -5.91
CA GLY A 7 38.86 22.94 -4.91
C GLY A 7 38.09 21.70 -4.49
N PHE A 8 37.54 21.75 -3.28
CA PHE A 8 36.61 20.74 -2.78
C PHE A 8 35.27 21.41 -2.52
N GLU A 9 34.21 20.78 -2.93
CA GLU A 9 32.83 21.17 -2.66
C GLU A 9 32.19 20.04 -1.86
N GLU A 10 31.56 20.37 -0.73
CA GLU A 10 30.81 19.41 0.07
C GLU A 10 29.51 19.07 -0.65
N GLN A 11 29.28 17.79 -0.88
CA GLN A 11 28.01 17.29 -1.41
C GLN A 11 27.38 16.34 -0.41
N SER A 12 26.10 16.59 -0.07
CA SER A 12 25.31 15.68 0.73
C SER A 12 25.06 14.39 -0.04
N GLN A 13 25.29 13.25 0.59
CA GLN A 13 25.02 11.95 0.01
C GLN A 13 24.11 11.15 0.92
N ARG A 14 23.07 10.53 0.34
CA ARG A 14 22.20 9.61 1.06
C ARG A 14 22.89 8.26 1.25
N TYR A 15 22.76 7.69 2.42
CA TYR A 15 23.26 6.36 2.74
C TYR A 15 22.14 5.50 3.34
N TYR A 16 21.98 4.28 2.83
CA TYR A 16 20.93 3.34 3.22
C TYR A 16 21.57 2.14 3.95
N PRO A 17 21.64 2.17 5.31
CA PRO A 17 22.34 1.13 6.08
C PRO A 17 21.68 -0.24 5.96
N GLU A 18 20.38 -0.29 5.71
CA GLU A 18 19.62 -1.54 5.54
C GLU A 18 19.71 -2.11 4.10
N ALA A 19 20.42 -1.43 3.19
CA ALA A 19 20.54 -1.81 1.78
C ALA A 19 19.18 -2.17 1.17
N SER A 20 19.05 -3.34 0.55
CA SER A 20 17.82 -3.76 -0.11
C SER A 20 16.67 -4.13 0.84
N SER A 21 16.87 -4.16 2.17
CA SER A 21 15.83 -4.62 3.11
C SER A 21 14.56 -3.78 3.09
N SER A 22 14.69 -2.49 2.76
CA SER A 22 13.58 -1.54 2.71
C SER A 22 13.56 -0.71 1.42
N ALA A 23 14.18 -1.21 0.35
CA ALA A 23 14.36 -0.47 -0.89
C ALA A 23 13.06 0.10 -1.47
N HIS A 24 12.06 -0.73 -1.70
CA HIS A 24 10.76 -0.29 -2.24
C HIS A 24 9.97 0.63 -1.29
N LEU A 25 10.24 0.52 0.02
CA LEU A 25 9.60 1.36 1.01
C LEU A 25 10.28 2.73 1.06
N LEU A 26 11.60 2.77 1.10
CA LEU A 26 12.37 4.01 1.21
C LEU A 26 12.44 4.75 -0.13
N GLY A 27 12.66 4.05 -1.23
CA GLY A 27 13.07 4.65 -2.49
C GLY A 27 14.57 4.97 -2.49
N PHE A 28 15.00 5.95 -3.26
CA PHE A 28 16.39 6.40 -3.32
C PHE A 28 16.48 7.88 -3.70
N VAL A 29 17.64 8.50 -3.42
CA VAL A 29 17.98 9.83 -3.92
C VAL A 29 18.89 9.69 -5.14
N GLY A 30 18.43 10.20 -6.25
CA GLY A 30 19.14 10.23 -7.53
C GLY A 30 19.47 11.66 -7.96
N LYS A 31 19.91 11.81 -9.23
CA LYS A 31 20.18 13.11 -9.83
C LYS A 31 18.95 13.63 -10.57
N GLY A 32 18.57 14.87 -10.30
CA GLY A 32 17.58 15.59 -11.04
C GLY A 32 18.10 16.09 -12.39
N LYS A 33 17.31 16.89 -13.11
CA LYS A 33 17.62 17.36 -14.46
C LYS A 33 18.83 18.29 -14.52
N GLU A 34 19.08 19.04 -13.46
CA GLU A 34 20.19 20.00 -13.35
C GLU A 34 21.36 19.42 -12.52
N GLY A 35 21.25 18.11 -12.13
CA GLY A 35 22.25 17.40 -11.35
C GLY A 35 22.05 17.49 -9.84
N GLU A 36 21.01 18.18 -9.38
CA GLU A 36 20.60 18.30 -7.97
C GLU A 36 20.15 16.93 -7.42
N PRO A 37 20.33 16.66 -6.11
CA PRO A 37 19.78 15.47 -5.49
C PRO A 37 18.25 15.55 -5.44
N VAL A 38 17.57 14.49 -5.89
CA VAL A 38 16.10 14.36 -5.89
C VAL A 38 15.69 12.99 -5.39
N GLY A 39 14.70 12.92 -4.52
CA GLY A 39 14.11 11.67 -4.05
C GLY A 39 13.20 11.04 -5.10
N TYR A 40 13.36 9.74 -5.30
CA TYR A 40 12.58 8.93 -6.23
C TYR A 40 11.97 7.74 -5.51
N PHE A 41 10.70 7.48 -5.82
CA PHE A 41 9.92 6.36 -5.26
C PHE A 41 9.80 6.41 -3.73
N GLY A 42 8.99 5.50 -3.17
CA GLY A 42 8.85 5.30 -1.73
C GLY A 42 8.66 6.57 -0.91
N VAL A 43 9.28 6.58 0.26
CA VAL A 43 9.30 7.72 1.21
C VAL A 43 10.13 8.88 0.65
N GLU A 44 11.29 8.60 0.05
CA GLU A 44 12.16 9.64 -0.52
C GLU A 44 11.42 10.47 -1.58
N GLY A 45 10.68 9.80 -2.49
CA GLY A 45 9.92 10.49 -3.51
C GLY A 45 8.65 11.18 -2.99
N PHE A 46 7.97 10.61 -1.99
CA PHE A 46 6.74 11.20 -1.45
C PHE A 46 7.03 12.42 -0.57
N TYR A 47 8.08 12.36 0.24
CA TYR A 47 8.48 13.41 1.17
C TYR A 47 9.68 14.23 0.68
N GLU A 48 9.94 14.27 -0.63
CA GLU A 48 11.07 15.00 -1.21
C GLU A 48 11.15 16.44 -0.70
N GLN A 49 10.02 17.17 -0.67
CA GLN A 49 9.98 18.56 -0.22
C GLN A 49 10.30 18.73 1.28
N ASP A 50 10.01 17.72 2.10
CA ASP A 50 10.35 17.73 3.51
C ASP A 50 11.81 17.35 3.76
N LEU A 51 12.35 16.42 2.95
CA LEU A 51 13.68 15.84 3.13
C LEU A 51 14.79 16.67 2.49
N ALA A 52 14.54 17.35 1.38
CA ALA A 52 15.55 18.09 0.62
C ALA A 52 16.09 19.32 1.36
N GLY A 53 15.30 19.91 2.26
CA GLY A 53 15.65 21.17 2.87
C GLY A 53 15.59 22.36 1.88
N LEU A 54 16.16 23.48 2.28
CA LEU A 54 16.25 24.68 1.45
C LEU A 54 17.70 25.10 1.26
N LEU A 55 18.09 25.29 0.01
CA LEU A 55 19.40 25.80 -0.33
C LEU A 55 19.50 27.26 0.10
N GLY A 56 20.54 27.60 0.84
CA GLY A 56 20.92 28.99 1.09
C GLY A 56 21.57 29.61 -0.15
N PHE A 57 21.61 30.91 -0.19
CA PHE A 57 22.42 31.61 -1.18
C PHE A 57 23.19 32.79 -0.55
N LEU A 58 24.35 33.08 -1.12
CA LEU A 58 25.17 34.24 -0.78
C LEU A 58 25.46 35.04 -2.03
N LYS A 59 24.87 36.24 -2.11
CA LYS A 59 25.19 37.23 -3.13
C LYS A 59 26.13 38.24 -2.49
N SER A 60 27.32 38.41 -3.04
CA SER A 60 28.30 39.38 -2.54
C SER A 60 28.94 40.14 -3.70
N GLU A 61 29.19 41.43 -3.51
CA GLU A 61 30.00 42.20 -4.42
C GLU A 61 31.46 41.75 -4.39
N ARG A 62 32.06 41.67 -5.56
CA ARG A 62 33.47 41.28 -5.71
C ARG A 62 34.23 42.31 -6.53
N ASP A 63 35.51 42.49 -6.19
CA ASP A 63 36.42 43.32 -6.98
C ASP A 63 36.72 42.65 -8.34
N PRO A 64 37.36 43.37 -9.30
CA PRO A 64 37.70 42.82 -10.60
C PRO A 64 38.65 41.57 -10.56
N ILE A 65 39.26 41.30 -9.40
CA ILE A 65 40.14 40.14 -9.17
C ILE A 65 39.36 39.01 -8.45
N GLY A 66 38.05 39.19 -8.21
CA GLY A 66 37.19 38.18 -7.61
C GLY A 66 37.21 38.12 -6.06
N ARG A 67 37.80 39.09 -5.37
CA ARG A 67 37.84 39.14 -3.90
C ARG A 67 36.54 39.77 -3.36
N PRO A 68 35.95 39.23 -2.26
CA PRO A 68 34.76 39.82 -1.67
C PRO A 68 35.06 41.24 -1.18
N ILE A 69 34.21 42.20 -1.50
CA ILE A 69 34.26 43.58 -0.97
C ILE A 69 33.55 43.56 0.38
N LEU A 70 34.31 43.69 1.48
CA LEU A 70 33.80 43.55 2.86
C LEU A 70 32.76 44.64 3.24
N ILE A 71 32.79 45.78 2.58
CA ILE A 71 31.88 46.90 2.77
C ILE A 71 30.79 46.99 1.69
N GLY A 72 30.77 46.06 0.74
CA GLY A 72 29.74 45.96 -0.30
C GLY A 72 28.45 45.31 0.22
N ASP A 73 27.38 45.44 -0.56
CA ASP A 73 26.09 44.82 -0.26
C ASP A 73 26.23 43.29 -0.27
N GLN A 74 25.87 42.68 0.82
CA GLN A 74 25.81 41.21 0.96
C GLN A 74 24.37 40.81 1.27
N GLU A 75 23.83 39.93 0.44
CA GLU A 75 22.54 39.27 0.71
C GLU A 75 22.82 37.80 0.99
N LYS A 76 22.53 37.36 2.22
CA LYS A 76 22.73 35.99 2.68
C LYS A 76 21.41 35.41 3.14
N ILE A 77 21.03 34.29 2.55
CA ILE A 77 19.98 33.41 3.04
C ILE A 77 20.70 32.13 3.51
N ASP A 78 20.56 31.79 4.79
CA ASP A 78 21.15 30.58 5.32
C ASP A 78 20.38 29.36 4.77
N SER A 79 21.09 28.24 4.57
CA SER A 79 20.46 26.97 4.20
C SER A 79 19.67 26.43 5.38
N GLU A 80 18.52 25.82 5.09
CA GLU A 80 17.73 25.09 6.07
C GLU A 80 17.85 23.59 5.81
N ASN A 81 18.18 22.83 6.87
CA ASN A 81 18.22 21.37 6.77
C ASN A 81 16.83 20.80 6.51
N GLY A 82 16.79 19.69 5.79
CA GLY A 82 15.58 18.89 5.65
C GLY A 82 15.08 18.36 6.98
N ARG A 83 13.84 17.89 6.99
CA ARG A 83 13.18 17.35 8.18
C ARG A 83 13.56 15.88 8.37
N ASP A 84 13.54 15.41 9.62
CA ASP A 84 13.69 14.00 9.94
C ASP A 84 12.33 13.32 9.96
N LEU A 85 12.23 12.14 9.37
CA LEU A 85 11.04 11.32 9.38
C LEU A 85 11.22 10.12 10.31
N VAL A 86 10.26 9.93 11.21
CA VAL A 86 10.17 8.73 12.04
C VAL A 86 9.14 7.80 11.41
N LEU A 87 9.58 6.60 11.01
CA LEU A 87 8.72 5.63 10.33
C LEU A 87 7.98 4.73 11.33
N THR A 88 6.86 4.14 10.89
CA THR A 88 6.09 3.12 11.62
C THR A 88 6.74 1.74 11.54
N ILE A 89 7.70 1.59 10.65
CA ILE A 89 8.34 0.30 10.34
C ILE A 89 9.08 -0.23 11.57
N ASP A 90 8.78 -1.47 11.93
CA ASP A 90 9.55 -2.23 12.90
C ASP A 90 10.65 -3.02 12.17
N ARG A 91 11.91 -2.68 12.49
CA ARG A 91 13.08 -3.27 11.83
C ARG A 91 13.12 -4.79 11.96
N SER A 92 12.73 -5.33 13.11
CA SER A 92 12.73 -6.77 13.36
C SER A 92 11.63 -7.47 12.56
N VAL A 93 10.43 -6.87 12.52
CA VAL A 93 9.30 -7.39 11.73
C VAL A 93 9.63 -7.34 10.24
N GLN A 94 10.24 -6.24 9.76
CA GLN A 94 10.68 -6.09 8.38
C GLN A 94 11.69 -7.18 7.97
N ALA A 95 12.71 -7.43 8.80
CA ALA A 95 13.72 -8.44 8.54
C ALA A 95 13.13 -9.86 8.51
N ILE A 96 12.23 -10.18 9.45
CA ILE A 96 11.53 -11.48 9.50
C ILE A 96 10.64 -11.64 8.26
N ALA A 97 9.87 -10.60 7.89
CA ALA A 97 9.00 -10.62 6.72
C ALA A 97 9.79 -10.90 5.44
N LYS A 98 10.92 -10.21 5.23
CA LYS A 98 11.80 -10.42 4.07
C LYS A 98 12.38 -11.84 4.03
N ALA A 99 12.89 -12.33 5.16
CA ALA A 99 13.46 -13.67 5.24
C ALA A 99 12.43 -14.76 4.92
N LYS A 100 11.19 -14.62 5.45
CA LYS A 100 10.10 -15.55 5.17
C LYS A 100 9.59 -15.47 3.74
N LEU A 101 9.50 -14.26 3.17
CA LEU A 101 9.16 -14.07 1.76
C LEU A 101 10.16 -14.78 0.85
N LYS A 102 11.46 -14.55 1.07
CA LYS A 102 12.53 -15.19 0.32
C LYS A 102 12.43 -16.71 0.37
N SER A 103 12.32 -17.28 1.57
CA SER A 103 12.18 -18.74 1.77
C SER A 103 10.92 -19.30 1.09
N GLY A 104 9.79 -18.58 1.16
CA GLY A 104 8.56 -18.96 0.46
C GLY A 104 8.73 -18.95 -1.05
N MET A 105 9.33 -17.90 -1.61
CA MET A 105 9.57 -17.82 -3.05
C MET A 105 10.47 -18.94 -3.55
N GLU A 106 11.54 -19.27 -2.82
CA GLU A 106 12.42 -20.39 -3.14
C GLU A 106 11.67 -21.72 -3.11
N SER A 107 10.83 -21.96 -2.09
CA SER A 107 10.08 -23.20 -1.93
C SER A 107 9.03 -23.43 -3.02
N TYR A 108 8.38 -22.34 -3.46
CA TYR A 108 7.31 -22.39 -4.47
C TYR A 108 7.78 -21.98 -5.87
N GLN A 109 9.07 -21.66 -6.05
CA GLN A 109 9.67 -21.18 -7.31
C GLN A 109 8.92 -19.96 -7.87
N ALA A 110 8.44 -19.09 -6.96
CA ALA A 110 7.76 -17.86 -7.32
C ALA A 110 8.75 -16.84 -7.89
N LYS A 111 8.35 -16.11 -8.94
CA LYS A 111 9.20 -15.10 -9.59
C LYS A 111 9.20 -13.78 -8.84
N GLU A 112 8.09 -13.46 -8.19
CA GLU A 112 7.89 -12.22 -7.44
C GLU A 112 6.92 -12.47 -6.28
N GLY A 113 6.98 -11.59 -5.29
CA GLY A 113 6.10 -11.65 -4.14
C GLY A 113 6.28 -10.45 -3.22
N CYS A 114 5.24 -10.16 -2.44
CA CYS A 114 5.26 -9.09 -1.43
C CYS A 114 4.69 -9.58 -0.10
N VAL A 115 5.16 -8.97 0.99
CA VAL A 115 4.58 -9.08 2.32
C VAL A 115 4.30 -7.67 2.84
N ILE A 116 3.07 -7.44 3.31
CA ILE A 116 2.66 -6.23 4.00
C ILE A 116 2.14 -6.65 5.38
N ILE A 117 2.64 -6.02 6.43
CA ILE A 117 2.17 -6.22 7.80
C ILE A 117 1.71 -4.87 8.34
N ALA A 118 0.44 -4.79 8.72
CA ALA A 118 -0.18 -3.56 9.23
C ALA A 118 -0.85 -3.80 10.58
N GLN A 119 -0.87 -2.77 11.42
CA GLN A 119 -1.67 -2.74 12.64
C GLN A 119 -3.13 -2.42 12.27
N PRO A 120 -4.09 -3.34 12.47
CA PRO A 120 -5.42 -3.18 11.88
C PRO A 120 -6.23 -2.02 12.46
N TYR A 121 -5.96 -1.59 13.69
CA TYR A 121 -6.71 -0.52 14.38
C TYR A 121 -6.18 0.87 14.11
N THR A 122 -4.96 1.01 13.60
CA THR A 122 -4.34 2.30 13.24
C THR A 122 -3.99 2.41 11.78
N LEU A 123 -3.80 1.28 11.10
CA LEU A 123 -3.28 1.09 9.75
C LEU A 123 -1.84 1.60 9.57
N GLU A 124 -1.07 1.66 10.68
CA GLU A 124 0.39 1.75 10.65
C GLU A 124 0.97 0.54 9.89
N ILE A 125 1.81 0.80 8.90
CA ILE A 125 2.53 -0.27 8.21
C ILE A 125 3.77 -0.60 9.03
N LEU A 126 3.81 -1.81 9.57
CA LEU A 126 4.92 -2.31 10.41
C LEU A 126 6.02 -2.97 9.58
N ALA A 127 5.68 -3.52 8.43
CA ALA A 127 6.61 -4.07 7.45
C ALA A 127 5.99 -4.02 6.05
N LEU A 128 6.83 -3.75 5.06
CA LEU A 128 6.48 -3.79 3.65
C LEU A 128 7.73 -4.18 2.86
N THR A 129 7.71 -5.34 2.22
CA THR A 129 8.82 -5.85 1.44
C THR A 129 8.32 -6.60 0.21
N CYS A 130 8.95 -6.37 -0.93
CA CYS A 130 8.72 -7.11 -2.17
C CYS A 130 10.04 -7.69 -2.67
N LEU A 131 9.97 -8.77 -3.40
CA LEU A 131 11.09 -9.39 -4.11
C LEU A 131 10.67 -9.69 -5.56
N PRO A 132 11.58 -9.53 -6.55
CA PRO A 132 12.96 -9.09 -6.41
C PRO A 132 13.08 -7.65 -5.92
N ASP A 133 14.19 -7.32 -5.27
CA ASP A 133 14.50 -5.97 -4.77
C ASP A 133 15.83 -5.45 -5.36
N TYR A 134 16.21 -4.24 -4.96
CA TYR A 134 17.43 -3.56 -5.40
C TYR A 134 18.17 -2.97 -4.20
N ASP A 135 19.46 -2.58 -4.38
CA ASP A 135 20.18 -1.80 -3.38
C ASP A 135 20.03 -0.29 -3.68
N PRO A 136 19.39 0.49 -2.80
CA PRO A 136 19.27 1.94 -3.00
C PRO A 136 20.60 2.69 -3.05
N ASN A 137 21.68 2.13 -2.46
CA ASN A 137 23.03 2.72 -2.52
C ASN A 137 23.64 2.59 -3.92
N SER A 138 23.21 1.59 -4.72
CA SER A 138 23.69 1.35 -6.10
C SER A 138 22.51 1.21 -7.09
N TYR A 139 21.47 2.03 -6.93
CA TYR A 139 20.25 1.98 -7.75
C TYR A 139 20.55 2.03 -9.26
N PHE A 140 21.59 2.74 -9.68
CA PHE A 140 22.02 2.89 -11.09
C PHE A 140 22.50 1.58 -11.74
N GLU A 141 22.73 0.51 -10.97
CA GLU A 141 23.05 -0.83 -11.46
C GLU A 141 21.79 -1.66 -11.76
N SER A 142 20.60 -1.15 -11.39
CA SER A 142 19.34 -1.85 -11.47
C SER A 142 18.51 -1.44 -12.69
N ASN A 143 17.58 -2.28 -13.13
CA ASN A 143 16.63 -1.95 -14.18
C ASN A 143 15.47 -1.11 -13.59
N ASP A 144 15.03 -0.10 -14.33
CA ASP A 144 13.99 0.86 -13.91
C ASP A 144 12.67 0.18 -13.46
N LEU A 145 12.33 -0.97 -14.02
CA LEU A 145 11.10 -1.70 -13.68
C LEU A 145 11.10 -2.21 -12.23
N ILE A 146 12.29 -2.43 -11.64
CA ILE A 146 12.39 -2.97 -10.28
C ILE A 146 12.08 -1.92 -9.21
N PHE A 147 12.13 -0.62 -9.54
CA PHE A 147 11.90 0.45 -8.56
C PHE A 147 10.45 0.58 -8.14
N ASN A 148 9.51 0.07 -8.96
CA ASN A 148 8.10 0.12 -8.64
C ASN A 148 7.77 -0.74 -7.42
N ASN A 149 7.17 -0.15 -6.41
CA ASN A 149 6.71 -0.86 -5.23
C ASN A 149 5.45 -1.67 -5.56
N GLN A 150 5.62 -2.97 -5.84
CA GLN A 150 4.54 -3.86 -6.24
C GLN A 150 3.40 -3.93 -5.22
N SER A 151 3.68 -3.68 -3.93
CA SER A 151 2.64 -3.72 -2.89
C SER A 151 1.58 -2.63 -3.03
N ILE A 152 1.91 -1.52 -3.70
CA ILE A 152 1.01 -0.37 -3.94
C ILE A 152 0.69 -0.15 -5.43
N SER A 153 1.45 -0.76 -6.35
CA SER A 153 1.32 -0.52 -7.78
C SER A 153 0.84 -1.73 -8.58
N SER A 154 1.14 -2.98 -8.17
CA SER A 154 0.75 -4.17 -8.90
C SER A 154 -0.74 -4.43 -8.80
N LEU A 155 -1.33 -4.73 -9.96
CA LEU A 155 -2.75 -4.98 -10.12
C LEU A 155 -3.02 -6.48 -10.28
N TYR A 156 -3.96 -7.01 -9.50
CA TYR A 156 -4.34 -8.42 -9.55
C TYR A 156 -5.81 -8.64 -9.18
N GLU A 157 -6.35 -9.79 -9.55
CA GLU A 157 -7.65 -10.25 -9.07
C GLU A 157 -7.47 -10.94 -7.69
N PRO A 158 -8.10 -10.43 -6.61
CA PRO A 158 -7.82 -10.90 -5.25
C PRO A 158 -8.34 -12.32 -4.97
N GLY A 159 -9.24 -12.83 -5.81
CA GLY A 159 -9.80 -14.17 -5.66
C GLY A 159 -10.47 -14.37 -4.31
N SER A 160 -10.31 -15.55 -3.72
CA SER A 160 -11.02 -15.94 -2.50
C SER A 160 -10.71 -15.10 -1.25
N THR A 161 -9.64 -14.31 -1.26
CA THR A 161 -9.35 -13.36 -0.17
C THR A 161 -10.37 -12.23 -0.10
N PHE A 162 -11.15 -12.04 -1.16
CA PHE A 162 -12.21 -11.03 -1.25
C PHE A 162 -13.51 -11.44 -0.53
N LYS A 163 -13.76 -12.74 -0.37
CA LYS A 163 -15.01 -13.29 0.18
C LYS A 163 -15.42 -12.73 1.53
N PRO A 164 -14.51 -12.53 2.50
CA PRO A 164 -14.87 -11.93 3.79
C PRO A 164 -15.46 -10.53 3.68
N LEU A 165 -15.06 -9.73 2.70
CA LEU A 165 -15.60 -8.38 2.48
C LEU A 165 -17.09 -8.42 2.09
N ILE A 166 -17.44 -9.31 1.18
CA ILE A 166 -18.83 -9.49 0.72
C ILE A 166 -19.67 -10.15 1.80
N THR A 167 -19.12 -11.12 2.54
CA THR A 167 -19.81 -11.75 3.67
C THR A 167 -20.11 -10.75 4.78
N ALA A 168 -19.13 -9.90 5.13
CA ALA A 168 -19.32 -8.81 6.08
C ALA A 168 -20.44 -7.85 5.65
N ALA A 169 -20.49 -7.49 4.35
CA ALA A 169 -21.57 -6.68 3.80
C ALA A 169 -22.94 -7.37 3.93
N GLY A 170 -23.02 -8.67 3.68
CA GLY A 170 -24.27 -9.44 3.83
C GLY A 170 -24.75 -9.52 5.28
N ILE A 171 -23.84 -9.59 6.24
CA ILE A 171 -24.16 -9.55 7.68
C ILE A 171 -24.59 -8.14 8.09
N GLU A 172 -23.90 -7.09 7.64
CA GLU A 172 -24.24 -5.69 7.92
C GLU A 172 -25.63 -5.32 7.43
N GLU A 173 -25.97 -5.70 6.20
CA GLU A 173 -27.31 -5.49 5.61
C GLU A 173 -28.37 -6.49 6.16
N LYS A 174 -27.98 -7.38 7.09
CA LYS A 174 -28.83 -8.37 7.76
C LYS A 174 -29.54 -9.34 6.81
N VAL A 175 -28.99 -9.54 5.60
CA VAL A 175 -29.53 -10.48 4.60
C VAL A 175 -29.06 -11.91 4.84
N ILE A 176 -27.98 -12.09 5.62
CA ILE A 176 -27.47 -13.38 6.09
C ILE A 176 -27.04 -13.31 7.56
N LYS A 177 -26.99 -14.49 8.21
CA LYS A 177 -26.35 -14.69 9.52
C LYS A 177 -25.36 -15.86 9.40
N PRO A 178 -24.35 -15.98 10.30
CA PRO A 178 -23.36 -17.04 10.22
C PRO A 178 -23.93 -18.45 10.13
N ASP A 179 -25.03 -18.71 10.85
CA ASP A 179 -25.76 -19.99 10.94
C ASP A 179 -26.86 -20.16 9.87
N SER A 180 -27.16 -19.13 9.06
CA SER A 180 -28.08 -19.23 7.92
C SER A 180 -27.63 -20.35 6.99
N LYS A 181 -28.59 -21.14 6.50
CA LYS A 181 -28.31 -22.31 5.67
C LYS A 181 -28.55 -22.01 4.19
N PHE A 182 -27.69 -22.56 3.37
CA PHE A 182 -27.78 -22.60 1.91
C PHE A 182 -27.67 -24.05 1.45
N ASP A 183 -28.49 -24.46 0.51
CA ASP A 183 -28.46 -25.80 -0.09
C ASP A 183 -27.61 -25.80 -1.36
N GLU A 184 -26.32 -26.17 -1.19
CA GLU A 184 -25.32 -26.22 -2.26
C GLU A 184 -25.48 -27.51 -3.09
N LYS A 185 -26.45 -27.52 -4.00
CA LYS A 185 -26.81 -28.71 -4.80
C LYS A 185 -25.87 -29.01 -5.96
N GLY A 186 -25.13 -27.99 -6.44
CA GLY A 186 -24.31 -28.12 -7.62
C GLY A 186 -23.80 -26.79 -8.15
N ALA A 187 -23.33 -26.78 -9.38
CA ALA A 187 -22.91 -25.58 -10.09
C ALA A 187 -24.10 -24.62 -10.30
N VAL A 188 -23.80 -23.32 -10.42
CA VAL A 188 -24.76 -22.27 -10.74
C VAL A 188 -24.47 -21.72 -12.12
N THR A 189 -25.50 -21.65 -12.96
CA THR A 189 -25.40 -21.07 -14.31
C THR A 189 -25.99 -19.67 -14.33
N ILE A 190 -25.26 -18.71 -14.90
CA ILE A 190 -25.66 -17.32 -15.10
C ILE A 190 -25.40 -16.97 -16.55
N GLY A 191 -26.47 -16.80 -17.33
CA GLY A 191 -26.35 -16.70 -18.78
C GLY A 191 -25.68 -17.95 -19.38
N GLU A 192 -24.60 -17.78 -20.10
CA GLU A 192 -23.80 -18.85 -20.69
C GLU A 192 -22.69 -19.40 -19.77
N TYR A 193 -22.49 -18.79 -18.60
CA TYR A 193 -21.39 -19.11 -17.70
C TYR A 193 -21.81 -20.05 -16.58
N THR A 194 -20.98 -21.03 -16.30
CA THR A 194 -21.20 -21.98 -15.19
C THR A 194 -20.14 -21.81 -14.11
N ILE A 195 -20.57 -21.39 -12.92
CA ILE A 195 -19.73 -21.22 -11.73
C ILE A 195 -19.73 -22.50 -10.91
N ARG A 196 -18.54 -22.98 -10.56
CA ARG A 196 -18.32 -24.22 -9.80
C ARG A 196 -17.47 -23.94 -8.55
N THR A 197 -17.55 -24.83 -7.57
CA THR A 197 -16.54 -24.89 -6.49
C THR A 197 -15.20 -25.34 -7.08
N TRP A 198 -14.10 -24.93 -6.42
CA TRP A 198 -12.73 -25.20 -6.92
C TRP A 198 -12.42 -26.70 -7.11
N ASN A 199 -13.07 -27.56 -6.31
CA ASN A 199 -12.87 -29.03 -6.33
C ASN A 199 -14.06 -29.81 -6.88
N ASN A 200 -15.09 -29.14 -7.43
CA ASN A 200 -16.35 -29.73 -7.92
C ASN A 200 -17.11 -30.59 -6.86
N LYS A 201 -16.86 -30.38 -5.56
CA LYS A 201 -17.55 -31.08 -4.49
C LYS A 201 -18.58 -30.16 -3.83
N TYR A 202 -19.78 -30.66 -3.60
CA TYR A 202 -20.95 -29.95 -3.05
C TYR A 202 -21.42 -30.67 -1.81
N GLU A 203 -21.66 -29.94 -0.71
CA GLU A 203 -21.95 -30.52 0.61
C GLU A 203 -23.44 -30.44 0.98
N GLY A 204 -24.32 -30.00 0.06
CA GLY A 204 -25.74 -29.83 0.35
C GLY A 204 -26.01 -28.66 1.29
N LYS A 205 -26.73 -28.91 2.39
CA LYS A 205 -27.09 -27.83 3.33
C LYS A 205 -25.91 -27.41 4.19
N ILE A 206 -25.31 -26.27 3.89
CA ILE A 206 -24.18 -25.67 4.60
C ILE A 206 -24.52 -24.31 5.20
N THR A 207 -23.79 -23.87 6.22
CA THR A 207 -23.92 -22.55 6.83
C THR A 207 -23.11 -21.48 6.07
N MET A 208 -23.36 -20.19 6.34
CA MET A 208 -22.52 -19.12 5.77
C MET A 208 -21.08 -19.21 6.25
N THR A 209 -20.85 -19.60 7.51
CA THR A 209 -19.51 -19.89 8.02
C THR A 209 -18.84 -20.99 7.18
N ARG A 210 -19.55 -22.09 6.90
CA ARG A 210 -19.03 -23.20 6.10
C ARG A 210 -18.70 -22.81 4.67
N ILE A 211 -19.43 -21.85 4.08
CA ILE A 211 -19.14 -21.28 2.75
C ILE A 211 -17.73 -20.65 2.73
N LEU A 212 -17.38 -19.90 3.79
CA LEU A 212 -16.04 -19.29 3.90
C LEU A 212 -14.96 -20.35 4.17
N GLU A 213 -15.17 -21.28 5.11
CA GLU A 213 -14.21 -22.33 5.48
C GLU A 213 -13.78 -23.17 4.28
N LYS A 214 -14.74 -23.60 3.45
CA LYS A 214 -14.45 -24.39 2.25
C LYS A 214 -14.19 -23.53 1.00
N SER A 215 -14.27 -22.23 1.13
CA SER A 215 -14.07 -21.28 0.03
C SER A 215 -15.02 -21.54 -1.17
N SER A 216 -16.32 -21.74 -0.90
CA SER A 216 -17.30 -22.04 -1.95
C SER A 216 -17.61 -20.81 -2.83
N ASN A 217 -17.32 -20.90 -4.13
CA ASN A 217 -17.72 -19.87 -5.10
C ASN A 217 -19.25 -19.84 -5.26
N VAL A 218 -19.89 -21.01 -5.32
CA VAL A 218 -21.33 -21.14 -5.45
C VAL A 218 -22.07 -20.53 -4.25
N GLY A 219 -21.53 -20.78 -3.04
CA GLY A 219 -22.04 -20.15 -1.81
C GLY A 219 -21.90 -18.63 -1.83
N MET A 220 -20.80 -18.10 -2.37
CA MET A 220 -20.60 -16.64 -2.50
C MET A 220 -21.55 -16.01 -3.51
N VAL A 221 -21.85 -16.66 -4.62
CA VAL A 221 -22.90 -16.22 -5.57
C VAL A 221 -24.26 -16.12 -4.86
N TYR A 222 -24.59 -17.12 -4.00
CA TYR A 222 -25.81 -17.06 -3.19
C TYR A 222 -25.80 -15.87 -2.23
N ILE A 223 -24.69 -15.63 -1.49
CA ILE A 223 -24.58 -14.46 -0.60
C ILE A 223 -24.74 -13.17 -1.41
N GLY A 224 -24.06 -13.05 -2.55
CA GLY A 224 -24.18 -11.88 -3.44
C GLY A 224 -25.62 -11.67 -3.96
N SER A 225 -26.34 -12.73 -4.29
CA SER A 225 -27.75 -12.63 -4.72
C SER A 225 -28.65 -12.10 -3.61
N LYS A 226 -28.37 -12.45 -2.34
CA LYS A 226 -29.09 -11.92 -1.17
C LYS A 226 -28.72 -10.46 -0.88
N LEU A 227 -27.44 -10.10 -1.05
CA LEU A 227 -26.97 -8.73 -0.85
C LEU A 227 -27.54 -7.77 -1.91
N GLY A 228 -27.64 -8.25 -3.15
CA GLY A 228 -28.15 -7.49 -4.29
C GLY A 228 -27.12 -6.58 -4.93
N LYS A 229 -27.30 -6.33 -6.23
CA LYS A 229 -26.36 -5.59 -7.09
C LYS A 229 -26.01 -4.20 -6.56
N ASN A 230 -27.02 -3.43 -6.13
CA ASN A 230 -26.81 -2.07 -5.63
C ASN A 230 -25.95 -2.04 -4.37
N ASN A 231 -26.15 -2.98 -3.44
CA ASN A 231 -25.34 -3.06 -2.24
C ASN A 231 -23.93 -3.55 -2.56
N ILE A 232 -23.75 -4.50 -3.47
CA ILE A 232 -22.42 -4.92 -3.92
C ILE A 232 -21.63 -3.69 -4.40
N LEU A 233 -22.15 -2.91 -5.34
CA LEU A 233 -21.47 -1.70 -5.84
C LEU A 233 -21.24 -0.65 -4.74
N LYS A 234 -22.23 -0.44 -3.86
CA LYS A 234 -22.12 0.45 -2.70
C LYS A 234 -20.92 0.07 -1.84
N TYR A 235 -20.77 -1.22 -1.51
CA TYR A 235 -19.66 -1.67 -0.66
C TYR A 235 -18.31 -1.62 -1.39
N LEU A 236 -18.24 -1.98 -2.67
CA LEU A 236 -17.00 -1.84 -3.45
C LEU A 236 -16.49 -0.39 -3.46
N LYS A 237 -17.37 0.57 -3.74
CA LYS A 237 -17.03 2.00 -3.73
C LYS A 237 -16.69 2.50 -2.32
N ASN A 238 -17.47 2.09 -1.32
CA ASN A 238 -17.25 2.51 0.07
C ASN A 238 -15.91 1.98 0.63
N LEU A 239 -15.47 0.78 0.24
CA LEU A 239 -14.18 0.20 0.59
C LEU A 239 -13.01 0.85 -0.14
N GLY A 240 -13.28 1.77 -1.10
CA GLY A 240 -12.28 2.54 -1.80
C GLY A 240 -11.65 1.85 -3.00
N PHE A 241 -12.23 0.74 -3.49
CA PHE A 241 -11.76 0.10 -4.72
C PHE A 241 -11.98 1.01 -5.93
N GLY A 242 -11.02 1.03 -6.84
CA GLY A 242 -10.99 1.95 -7.98
C GLY A 242 -10.42 3.34 -7.68
N GLY A 243 -9.92 3.59 -6.45
CA GLY A 243 -9.23 4.82 -6.03
C GLY A 243 -7.96 4.53 -5.25
N VAL A 244 -7.13 5.54 -5.03
CA VAL A 244 -5.93 5.41 -4.19
C VAL A 244 -6.30 5.24 -2.71
N THR A 245 -5.47 4.53 -1.94
CA THR A 245 -5.64 4.44 -0.48
C THR A 245 -5.18 5.71 0.21
N GLY A 246 -4.29 6.45 -0.43
CA GLY A 246 -3.64 7.64 0.09
C GLY A 246 -2.52 7.32 1.08
N ILE A 247 -1.89 6.14 0.93
CA ILE A 247 -0.65 5.83 1.63
C ILE A 247 0.42 6.86 1.25
N ASP A 248 1.26 7.22 2.22
CA ASP A 248 2.34 8.19 2.07
C ASP A 248 3.58 7.62 1.38
N LEU A 249 3.37 7.01 0.21
CA LEU A 249 4.40 6.49 -0.69
C LEU A 249 4.14 6.96 -2.12
N GLN A 250 5.21 7.26 -2.86
CA GLN A 250 5.11 7.61 -4.27
C GLN A 250 4.80 6.38 -5.13
N GLY A 251 3.94 6.55 -6.15
CA GLY A 251 3.69 5.53 -7.17
C GLY A 251 2.50 4.61 -6.89
N GLU A 252 1.54 5.02 -6.04
CA GLU A 252 0.31 4.26 -5.78
C GLU A 252 -0.60 4.20 -7.01
N SER A 253 -1.08 2.98 -7.35
CA SER A 253 -2.07 2.74 -8.41
C SER A 253 -3.50 2.74 -7.87
N THR A 254 -4.44 3.18 -8.69
CA THR A 254 -5.88 3.25 -8.31
C THR A 254 -6.58 1.90 -8.33
N GLY A 255 -6.02 0.89 -9.01
CA GLY A 255 -6.81 -0.28 -9.38
C GLY A 255 -7.85 0.06 -10.46
N TYR A 256 -8.78 -0.86 -10.70
CA TYR A 256 -9.84 -0.62 -11.66
C TYR A 256 -11.18 -1.19 -11.19
N LEU A 257 -12.20 -0.34 -11.18
CA LEU A 257 -13.60 -0.70 -10.95
C LEU A 257 -14.39 -0.39 -12.22
N ARG A 258 -15.09 -1.38 -12.75
CA ARG A 258 -15.85 -1.24 -14.01
C ARG A 258 -16.98 -0.22 -13.88
N ASP A 259 -17.23 0.53 -14.94
CA ASP A 259 -18.38 1.44 -15.04
C ASP A 259 -19.68 0.70 -15.33
N PHE A 260 -19.59 -0.37 -16.11
CA PHE A 260 -20.72 -1.19 -16.50
C PHE A 260 -20.56 -2.64 -16.02
N TRP A 261 -21.63 -3.20 -15.41
CA TRP A 261 -21.65 -4.50 -14.78
C TRP A 261 -22.78 -5.38 -15.35
N THR A 262 -22.42 -6.55 -15.81
CA THR A 262 -23.36 -7.61 -16.22
C THR A 262 -23.70 -8.53 -15.04
N ASP A 263 -24.69 -9.43 -15.21
CA ASP A 263 -25.06 -10.37 -14.17
C ASP A 263 -23.93 -11.29 -13.74
N ILE A 264 -23.09 -11.70 -14.67
CA ILE A 264 -21.91 -12.52 -14.38
C ILE A 264 -20.85 -11.73 -13.60
N ASP A 265 -20.64 -10.45 -13.90
CA ASP A 265 -19.69 -9.60 -13.15
C ASP A 265 -20.11 -9.46 -11.67
N TYR A 266 -21.42 -9.26 -11.41
CA TYR A 266 -21.95 -9.23 -10.04
C TYR A 266 -21.79 -10.57 -9.31
N ALA A 267 -21.83 -11.68 -10.00
CA ALA A 267 -21.59 -12.98 -9.41
C ALA A 267 -20.11 -13.22 -9.12
N THR A 268 -19.23 -12.96 -10.11
CA THR A 268 -17.80 -13.26 -10.00
C THR A 268 -17.08 -12.37 -9.01
N VAL A 269 -17.48 -11.08 -8.89
CA VAL A 269 -16.89 -10.17 -7.88
C VAL A 269 -17.10 -10.65 -6.45
N THR A 270 -18.15 -11.43 -6.16
CA THR A 270 -18.40 -11.96 -4.82
C THR A 270 -17.29 -12.87 -4.30
N PHE A 271 -16.51 -13.46 -5.22
CA PHE A 271 -15.35 -14.29 -4.88
C PHE A 271 -14.05 -13.74 -5.48
N GLY A 272 -14.03 -12.42 -5.79
CA GLY A 272 -12.84 -11.66 -6.11
C GLY A 272 -12.31 -11.85 -7.54
N GLN A 273 -13.19 -12.18 -8.50
CA GLN A 273 -12.88 -12.19 -9.92
C GLN A 273 -13.64 -11.08 -10.66
N GLY A 274 -13.06 -10.56 -11.74
CA GLY A 274 -13.64 -9.44 -12.49
C GLY A 274 -13.45 -8.08 -11.80
N ILE A 275 -12.65 -8.00 -10.74
CA ILE A 275 -12.20 -6.78 -10.09
C ILE A 275 -10.67 -6.78 -10.01
N VAL A 276 -10.05 -5.63 -10.22
CA VAL A 276 -8.59 -5.49 -10.21
C VAL A 276 -8.18 -4.52 -9.12
N VAL A 277 -7.35 -4.98 -8.19
CA VAL A 277 -6.98 -4.25 -6.97
C VAL A 277 -5.47 -4.30 -6.73
N THR A 278 -4.97 -3.42 -5.84
CA THR A 278 -3.60 -3.50 -5.33
C THR A 278 -3.56 -4.25 -3.99
N PRO A 279 -2.39 -4.83 -3.59
CA PRO A 279 -2.24 -5.45 -2.28
C PRO A 279 -2.58 -4.51 -1.12
N ILE A 280 -2.19 -3.24 -1.18
CA ILE A 280 -2.48 -2.27 -0.13
C ILE A 280 -3.99 -1.95 -0.03
N GLN A 281 -4.72 -1.91 -1.14
CA GLN A 281 -6.18 -1.78 -1.11
C GLN A 281 -6.83 -2.96 -0.39
N MET A 282 -6.35 -4.18 -0.62
CA MET A 282 -6.86 -5.37 0.08
C MET A 282 -6.58 -5.33 1.59
N ILE A 283 -5.36 -4.96 2.01
CA ILE A 283 -5.02 -4.79 3.43
C ILE A 283 -5.93 -3.76 4.08
N ARG A 284 -6.13 -2.59 3.44
CA ARG A 284 -7.00 -1.54 3.92
C ARG A 284 -8.45 -2.00 4.07
N ALA A 285 -9.00 -2.62 3.03
CA ALA A 285 -10.37 -3.12 3.02
C ALA A 285 -10.57 -4.21 4.07
N PHE A 286 -9.64 -5.19 4.14
CA PHE A 286 -9.72 -6.30 5.08
C PHE A 286 -9.62 -5.82 6.54
N SER A 287 -8.76 -4.85 6.83
CA SER A 287 -8.63 -4.26 8.16
C SER A 287 -9.97 -3.71 8.66
N SER A 288 -10.80 -3.11 7.77
CA SER A 288 -12.12 -2.61 8.16
C SER A 288 -13.09 -3.70 8.60
N VAL A 289 -12.90 -4.95 8.17
CA VAL A 289 -13.74 -6.08 8.62
C VAL A 289 -13.47 -6.41 10.09
N ILE A 290 -12.23 -6.25 10.57
CA ILE A 290 -11.80 -6.73 11.89
C ILE A 290 -11.60 -5.63 12.94
N ASN A 291 -11.53 -4.35 12.55
CA ASN A 291 -11.22 -3.22 13.44
C ASN A 291 -12.44 -2.43 13.92
N GLY A 292 -13.62 -3.04 13.91
CA GLY A 292 -14.87 -2.37 14.26
C GLY A 292 -15.52 -1.65 13.07
N GLY A 293 -15.11 -1.92 11.84
CA GLY A 293 -15.70 -1.37 10.61
C GLY A 293 -15.10 -0.07 10.11
N ASN A 294 -13.94 0.33 10.60
CA ASN A 294 -13.31 1.61 10.26
C ASN A 294 -12.38 1.45 9.05
N LEU A 295 -12.66 2.16 7.96
CA LEU A 295 -11.75 2.28 6.82
C LEU A 295 -10.75 3.39 7.10
N LEU A 296 -9.57 3.00 7.52
CA LEU A 296 -8.48 3.91 7.86
C LEU A 296 -7.56 4.12 6.64
N ARG A 297 -6.82 5.20 6.66
CA ARG A 297 -5.75 5.46 5.68
C ARG A 297 -4.46 4.78 6.15
N PRO A 298 -3.82 3.94 5.33
CA PRO A 298 -2.51 3.38 5.65
C PRO A 298 -1.44 4.49 5.65
N TYR A 299 -0.45 4.38 6.52
CA TYR A 299 0.65 5.34 6.60
C TYR A 299 1.94 4.71 7.11
N ILE A 300 3.05 5.34 6.73
CA ILE A 300 4.42 4.91 7.00
C ILE A 300 5.17 5.91 7.88
N VAL A 301 4.89 7.22 7.74
CA VAL A 301 5.53 8.24 8.57
C VAL A 301 4.71 8.46 9.82
N LYS A 302 5.31 8.14 10.98
CA LYS A 302 4.72 8.29 12.31
C LYS A 302 4.91 9.69 12.89
N ALA A 303 6.05 10.32 12.59
CA ALA A 303 6.33 11.69 13.01
C ALA A 303 7.29 12.39 12.05
N ILE A 304 7.19 13.72 11.99
CA ILE A 304 8.06 14.62 11.24
C ILE A 304 8.72 15.58 12.25
N ASN A 305 10.06 15.56 12.32
CA ASN A 305 10.85 16.44 13.19
C ASN A 305 11.42 17.61 12.38
N THR A 306 11.20 18.83 12.86
CA THR A 306 11.69 20.06 12.22
C THR A 306 12.88 20.68 12.97
N GLY A 307 13.56 19.92 13.83
CA GLY A 307 14.59 20.45 14.73
C GLY A 307 14.02 21.23 15.93
N ALA A 308 13.00 22.05 15.72
CA ALA A 308 12.35 22.85 16.76
C ALA A 308 11.10 22.17 17.36
N SER A 309 10.42 21.29 16.58
CA SER A 309 9.18 20.64 16.98
C SER A 309 9.03 19.25 16.33
N THR A 310 8.21 18.41 16.96
CA THR A 310 7.82 17.11 16.42
C THR A 310 6.33 17.11 16.12
N GLN A 311 5.97 16.89 14.86
CA GLN A 311 4.61 16.70 14.42
C GLN A 311 4.29 15.21 14.33
N THR A 312 3.43 14.69 15.20
CA THR A 312 3.00 13.29 15.19
C THR A 312 1.83 13.10 14.23
N VAL A 313 1.94 12.11 13.36
CA VAL A 313 0.86 11.67 12.47
C VAL A 313 -0.10 10.77 13.26
N LYS A 314 -1.40 11.06 13.17
CA LYS A 314 -2.45 10.27 13.82
C LYS A 314 -3.20 9.43 12.79
N PRO A 315 -3.72 8.25 13.20
CA PRO A 315 -4.58 7.44 12.33
C PRO A 315 -5.73 8.27 11.77
N LYS A 316 -5.93 8.20 10.45
CA LYS A 316 -6.98 8.95 9.76
C LYS A 316 -8.12 8.03 9.36
N LEU A 317 -9.30 8.28 9.93
CA LEU A 317 -10.54 7.61 9.53
C LEU A 317 -11.07 8.28 8.26
N ASP A 318 -11.16 7.53 7.17
CA ASP A 318 -11.80 8.01 5.94
C ASP A 318 -13.30 7.71 5.96
N LYS A 319 -13.70 6.51 6.43
CA LYS A 319 -15.12 6.12 6.46
C LYS A 319 -15.41 4.99 7.45
N LYS A 320 -16.61 4.95 8.00
CA LYS A 320 -17.21 3.80 8.71
C LYS A 320 -17.94 2.93 7.70
N ILE A 321 -17.51 1.67 7.53
CA ILE A 321 -18.06 0.74 6.53
C ILE A 321 -19.04 -0.25 7.18
N TYR A 322 -18.61 -0.85 8.30
CA TYR A 322 -19.37 -1.86 9.03
C TYR A 322 -19.63 -1.40 10.46
N SER A 323 -20.66 -1.96 11.10
CA SER A 323 -20.87 -1.81 12.52
C SER A 323 -19.84 -2.63 13.33
N GLU A 324 -19.63 -2.26 14.58
CA GLU A 324 -18.78 -3.02 15.49
C GLU A 324 -19.29 -4.45 15.67
N LYS A 325 -20.61 -4.60 15.72
CA LYS A 325 -21.27 -5.92 15.81
C LYS A 325 -20.93 -6.83 14.62
N THR A 326 -20.96 -6.29 13.39
CA THR A 326 -20.54 -7.06 12.19
C THR A 326 -19.08 -7.46 12.29
N SER A 327 -18.21 -6.52 12.71
CA SER A 327 -16.80 -6.81 12.91
C SER A 327 -16.54 -7.88 13.98
N GLU A 328 -17.27 -7.86 15.09
CA GLU A 328 -17.21 -8.91 16.12
C GLU A 328 -17.62 -10.28 15.60
N ILE A 329 -18.69 -10.33 14.79
CA ILE A 329 -19.12 -11.58 14.16
C ILE A 329 -18.06 -12.11 13.21
N MET A 330 -17.44 -11.24 12.41
CA MET A 330 -16.43 -11.63 11.42
C MET A 330 -15.10 -12.06 12.03
N ARG A 331 -14.79 -11.67 13.26
CA ARG A 331 -13.58 -12.11 13.99
C ARG A 331 -13.70 -13.52 14.62
N LYS A 332 -14.91 -14.06 14.73
CA LYS A 332 -15.21 -15.42 15.24
C LYS A 332 -15.15 -16.45 14.13
#